data_77e9f587fb3178dbdf7f29e511bb6315
#
_entry.id   77e9f587fb3178dbdf7f29e511bb6315
#
_cell.length_a   1.000
_cell.length_b   1.000
_cell.length_c   1.000
_cell.angle_alpha   90.00
_cell.angle_beta   90.00
_cell.angle_gamma   90.00
#
_symmetry.space_group_name_H-M   'P 1'
#
loop_
_entity.id
_entity.type
_entity.pdbx_description
1 polymer ?
#
loop_
_entity_poly.entity_id
_entity_poly.type
_entity_poly.pdbx_seq_one_letter_code
_entity_poly.pdbx_strand_id
1 'polypeptide(L)'
;TQWSSSAASDVYKRQVEYHEDWDRFKIWDNKSTTSEPVIRAYSMANYPEEKGIIKFNIRIASPPPGQDVPPGLMSSWTFNLKPGDKVKVFGPFGEFFAKETSAEMVFVGGGAGMAPMRSHIFDQLLRINTDRKITFWYGARSLKEMFYVDEFNELADKYDNFEWHVALSDPLPEDDWSGDTG
;
A
#
# COMPACT_ATOMS: atom_id res chain seq x y z
N THR A 1 8.45 -18.60 3.44
CA THR A 1 8.70 -17.45 4.34
C THR A 1 7.55 -17.38 5.33
N GLN A 2 7.85 -17.48 6.60
CA GLN A 2 6.85 -17.45 7.67
C GLN A 2 6.54 -15.98 7.95
N TRP A 3 5.28 -15.57 7.80
CA TRP A 3 4.84 -14.22 8.17
C TRP A 3 5.10 -14.00 9.66
N SER A 4 5.70 -12.86 10.00
CA SER A 4 5.82 -12.47 11.40
C SER A 4 4.42 -12.17 11.97
N SER A 5 4.23 -12.44 13.25
CA SER A 5 2.97 -12.16 13.96
C SER A 5 2.51 -10.70 13.88
N SER A 6 3.41 -9.77 13.53
CA SER A 6 3.11 -8.34 13.37
C SER A 6 2.22 -8.02 12.14
N ALA A 7 2.50 -8.60 10.97
CA ALA A 7 1.73 -8.30 9.76
C ALA A 7 0.26 -8.78 9.85
N ALA A 8 0.06 -9.95 10.45
CA ALA A 8 -1.29 -10.47 10.64
C ALA A 8 -2.02 -9.75 11.80
N SER A 9 -1.31 -9.23 12.80
CA SER A 9 -1.91 -8.35 13.82
C SER A 9 -2.41 -7.04 13.25
N ASP A 10 -1.76 -6.50 12.22
CA ASP A 10 -2.19 -5.27 11.56
C ASP A 10 -3.47 -5.46 10.75
N VAL A 11 -3.65 -6.60 10.08
CA VAL A 11 -4.92 -6.91 9.40
C VAL A 11 -6.05 -7.01 10.43
N TYR A 12 -5.84 -7.71 11.53
CA TYR A 12 -6.85 -7.84 12.58
C TYR A 12 -7.18 -6.51 13.27
N LYS A 13 -6.17 -5.70 13.59
CA LYS A 13 -6.38 -4.35 14.12
C LYS A 13 -7.23 -3.49 13.18
N ARG A 14 -6.95 -3.53 11.88
CA ARG A 14 -7.72 -2.79 10.86
C ARG A 14 -9.16 -3.28 10.75
N GLN A 15 -9.43 -4.57 10.90
CA GLN A 15 -10.80 -5.10 10.94
C GLN A 15 -11.59 -4.52 12.10
N VAL A 16 -10.96 -4.30 13.26
CA VAL A 16 -11.61 -3.69 14.43
C VAL A 16 -11.69 -2.17 14.28
N GLU A 17 -10.61 -1.53 13.83
CA GLU A 17 -10.49 -0.08 13.69
C GLU A 17 -11.42 0.49 12.62
N TYR A 18 -11.63 -0.24 11.52
CA TYR A 18 -12.46 0.18 10.38
C TYR A 18 -13.77 -0.60 10.28
N HIS A 19 -14.31 -1.08 11.40
CA HIS A 19 -15.54 -1.87 11.43
C HIS A 19 -16.71 -1.16 10.74
N GLU A 20 -16.87 0.14 10.98
CA GLU A 20 -17.94 0.95 10.36
C GLU A 20 -17.79 1.02 8.83
N ASP A 21 -16.57 1.14 8.32
CA ASP A 21 -16.31 1.09 6.88
C ASP A 21 -16.62 -0.30 6.30
N TRP A 22 -16.30 -1.36 7.04
CA TRP A 22 -16.61 -2.73 6.62
C TRP A 22 -18.10 -2.96 6.54
N ASP A 23 -18.89 -2.42 7.47
CA ASP A 23 -20.35 -2.47 7.45
C ASP A 23 -20.90 -1.62 6.30
N ARG A 24 -20.43 -0.38 6.16
CA ARG A 24 -20.85 0.56 5.11
C ARG A 24 -20.65 -0.01 3.72
N PHE A 25 -19.51 -0.63 3.45
CA PHE A 25 -19.16 -1.21 2.16
C PHE A 25 -19.54 -2.69 2.04
N LYS A 26 -20.22 -3.25 3.03
CA LYS A 26 -20.66 -4.66 3.07
C LYS A 26 -19.53 -5.65 2.83
N ILE A 27 -18.34 -5.35 3.34
CA ILE A 27 -17.15 -6.16 3.12
C ILE A 27 -17.28 -7.56 3.72
N TRP A 28 -18.01 -7.68 4.83
CA TRP A 28 -18.32 -8.96 5.48
C TRP A 28 -19.11 -9.93 4.58
N ASP A 29 -19.85 -9.40 3.60
CA ASP A 29 -20.65 -10.17 2.67
C ASP A 29 -19.84 -10.70 1.49
N ASN A 30 -18.60 -10.24 1.31
CA ASN A 30 -17.71 -10.67 0.25
C ASN A 30 -17.34 -12.13 0.41
N LYS A 31 -18.04 -13.00 -0.28
CA LYS A 31 -17.75 -14.45 -0.34
C LYS A 31 -17.25 -14.82 -1.73
N SER A 32 -16.08 -15.41 -1.76
CA SER A 32 -15.48 -15.90 -2.99
C SER A 32 -15.00 -17.32 -2.77
N THR A 33 -15.37 -18.21 -3.65
CA THR A 33 -14.95 -19.61 -3.62
C THR A 33 -14.28 -19.98 -4.93
N THR A 34 -13.28 -20.85 -4.87
CA THR A 34 -12.64 -21.41 -6.04
C THR A 34 -12.28 -22.87 -5.77
N SER A 35 -12.38 -23.70 -6.80
CA SER A 35 -11.93 -25.09 -6.77
C SER A 35 -10.44 -25.26 -7.10
N GLU A 36 -9.80 -24.19 -7.61
CA GLU A 36 -8.42 -24.23 -8.04
C GLU A 36 -7.57 -23.18 -7.29
N PRO A 37 -6.25 -23.44 -7.13
CA PRO A 37 -5.34 -22.45 -6.56
C PRO A 37 -5.33 -21.15 -7.39
N VAL A 38 -5.37 -20.01 -6.70
CA VAL A 38 -5.35 -18.68 -7.31
C VAL A 38 -4.02 -18.01 -6.99
N ILE A 39 -3.38 -17.43 -8.03
CA ILE A 39 -2.15 -16.65 -7.91
C ILE A 39 -2.45 -15.22 -8.35
N ARG A 40 -1.98 -14.26 -7.57
CA ARG A 40 -2.01 -12.82 -7.92
C ARG A 40 -0.68 -12.18 -7.58
N ALA A 41 -0.26 -11.23 -8.43
CA ALA A 41 0.95 -10.44 -8.21
C ALA A 41 0.63 -9.22 -7.33
N TYR A 42 1.51 -8.95 -6.38
CA TYR A 42 1.46 -7.76 -5.53
C TYR A 42 2.85 -7.15 -5.43
N SER A 43 2.94 -5.83 -5.58
CA SER A 43 4.19 -5.12 -5.38
C SER A 43 4.53 -5.03 -3.89
N MET A 44 5.78 -5.26 -3.55
CA MET A 44 6.27 -5.11 -2.18
C MET A 44 6.40 -3.62 -1.82
N ALA A 45 6.04 -3.29 -0.59
CA ALA A 45 6.19 -1.94 -0.04
C ALA A 45 7.46 -1.80 0.81
N ASN A 46 8.02 -2.90 1.31
CA ASN A 46 9.28 -2.87 2.03
C ASN A 46 10.48 -2.78 1.08
N TYR A 47 11.56 -2.12 1.55
CA TYR A 47 12.85 -2.11 0.87
C TYR A 47 13.77 -3.22 1.41
N PRO A 48 14.92 -3.54 0.75
CA PRO A 48 15.71 -4.72 1.06
C PRO A 48 16.24 -4.86 2.49
N GLU A 49 16.44 -3.73 3.21
CA GLU A 49 16.95 -3.79 4.58
C GLU A 49 15.86 -4.02 5.65
N GLU A 50 14.57 -3.94 5.29
CA GLU A 50 13.48 -4.41 6.16
C GLU A 50 13.41 -5.93 6.16
N LYS A 51 14.45 -6.58 6.69
CA LYS A 51 14.65 -8.03 6.64
C LYS A 51 13.64 -8.80 7.50
N GLY A 52 13.30 -10.00 7.07
CA GLY A 52 12.40 -10.90 7.81
C GLY A 52 10.92 -10.62 7.66
N ILE A 53 10.55 -9.60 6.91
CA ILE A 53 9.16 -9.22 6.61
C ILE A 53 8.95 -9.02 5.12
N ILE A 54 7.69 -9.17 4.68
CA ILE A 54 7.22 -8.72 3.37
C ILE A 54 5.98 -7.87 3.61
N LYS A 55 6.01 -6.60 3.14
CA LYS A 55 4.88 -5.67 3.24
C LYS A 55 4.17 -5.58 1.89
N PHE A 56 2.86 -5.69 1.91
CA PHE A 56 2.01 -5.48 0.74
C PHE A 56 0.90 -4.49 1.06
N ASN A 57 0.59 -3.61 0.12
CA ASN A 57 -0.61 -2.78 0.16
C ASN A 57 -1.67 -3.44 -0.71
N ILE A 58 -2.70 -3.99 -0.09
CA ILE A 58 -3.74 -4.74 -0.79
C ILE A 58 -5.07 -4.03 -0.59
N ARG A 59 -5.65 -3.55 -1.69
CA ARG A 59 -7.01 -3.01 -1.71
C ARG A 59 -8.00 -4.15 -1.89
N ILE A 60 -9.07 -4.16 -1.08
CA ILE A 60 -10.17 -5.09 -1.30
C ILE A 60 -10.91 -4.74 -2.58
N ALA A 61 -11.18 -5.74 -3.41
CA ALA A 61 -11.96 -5.60 -4.63
C ALA A 61 -13.39 -6.03 -4.36
N SER A 62 -14.21 -5.12 -3.82
CA SER A 62 -15.65 -5.33 -3.66
C SER A 62 -16.38 -5.12 -4.98
N PRO A 63 -17.52 -5.78 -5.20
CA PRO A 63 -18.37 -5.53 -6.36
C PRO A 63 -18.75 -4.05 -6.44
N PRO A 64 -18.69 -3.42 -7.63
CA PRO A 64 -19.19 -2.06 -7.79
C PRO A 64 -20.71 -2.00 -7.48
N PRO A 65 -21.20 -0.88 -6.95
CA PRO A 65 -22.62 -0.72 -6.66
C PRO A 65 -23.50 -1.01 -7.88
N GLY A 66 -24.52 -1.87 -7.70
CA GLY A 66 -25.47 -2.23 -8.74
C GLY A 66 -24.97 -3.23 -9.79
N GLN A 67 -23.76 -3.76 -9.64
CA GLN A 67 -23.23 -4.81 -10.51
C GLN A 67 -23.26 -6.17 -9.81
N ASP A 68 -23.79 -7.17 -10.50
CA ASP A 68 -23.78 -8.58 -10.05
C ASP A 68 -22.50 -9.28 -10.55
N VAL A 69 -21.38 -8.88 -9.96
CA VAL A 69 -20.07 -9.50 -10.23
C VAL A 69 -19.47 -10.01 -8.92
N PRO A 70 -18.75 -11.13 -8.92
CA PRO A 70 -18.14 -11.63 -7.70
C PRO A 70 -17.04 -10.69 -7.18
N PRO A 71 -16.84 -10.63 -5.85
CA PRO A 71 -15.71 -9.91 -5.27
C PRO A 71 -14.38 -10.57 -5.67
N GLY A 72 -13.29 -9.80 -5.58
CA GLY A 72 -11.95 -10.29 -5.89
C GLY A 72 -11.52 -11.44 -4.98
N LEU A 73 -11.24 -12.60 -5.56
CA LEU A 73 -10.89 -13.83 -4.83
C LEU A 73 -9.75 -13.64 -3.84
N MET A 74 -8.59 -13.18 -4.33
CA MET A 74 -7.38 -13.08 -3.50
C MET A 74 -7.49 -11.95 -2.47
N SER A 75 -8.04 -10.79 -2.83
CA SER A 75 -8.21 -9.69 -1.89
C SER A 75 -9.19 -10.03 -0.77
N SER A 76 -10.33 -10.66 -1.08
CA SER A 76 -11.29 -11.13 -0.08
C SER A 76 -10.67 -12.18 0.84
N TRP A 77 -9.89 -13.12 0.29
CA TRP A 77 -9.17 -14.11 1.09
C TRP A 77 -8.13 -13.45 2.01
N THR A 78 -7.35 -12.48 1.49
CA THR A 78 -6.34 -11.76 2.28
C THR A 78 -6.95 -11.01 3.45
N PHE A 79 -8.10 -10.37 3.25
CA PHE A 79 -8.81 -9.65 4.32
C PHE A 79 -9.40 -10.58 5.40
N ASN A 80 -9.53 -11.87 5.13
CA ASN A 80 -9.96 -12.88 6.09
C ASN A 80 -8.80 -13.56 6.84
N LEU A 81 -7.54 -13.27 6.50
CA LEU A 81 -6.38 -13.82 7.17
C LEU A 81 -6.32 -13.38 8.63
N LYS A 82 -5.87 -14.30 9.48
CA LYS A 82 -5.62 -14.07 10.89
C LYS A 82 -4.14 -14.21 11.21
N PRO A 83 -3.67 -13.61 12.31
CA PRO A 83 -2.32 -13.83 12.80
C PRO A 83 -2.01 -15.33 12.94
N GLY A 84 -0.92 -15.79 12.35
CA GLY A 84 -0.51 -17.19 12.34
C GLY A 84 -0.93 -17.99 11.10
N ASP A 85 -1.81 -17.48 10.25
CA ASP A 85 -2.16 -18.13 9.00
C ASP A 85 -0.96 -18.24 8.08
N LYS A 86 -0.85 -19.37 7.38
CA LYS A 86 0.25 -19.62 6.46
C LYS A 86 -0.12 -19.18 5.05
N VAL A 87 0.71 -18.32 4.48
CA VAL A 87 0.57 -17.83 3.11
C VAL A 87 1.73 -18.34 2.27
N LYS A 88 1.44 -18.84 1.07
CA LYS A 88 2.45 -19.24 0.12
C LYS A 88 2.78 -18.06 -0.81
N VAL A 89 4.03 -17.62 -0.78
CA VAL A 89 4.52 -16.49 -1.58
C VAL A 89 5.63 -17.00 -2.48
N PHE A 90 5.64 -16.54 -3.74
CA PHE A 90 6.67 -16.80 -4.72
C PHE A 90 7.29 -15.47 -5.16
N GLY A 91 8.57 -15.45 -5.44
CA GLY A 91 9.27 -14.26 -5.90
C GLY A 91 10.60 -14.03 -5.20
N PRO A 92 11.17 -12.83 -5.30
CA PRO A 92 10.61 -11.67 -6.03
C PRO A 92 10.63 -11.83 -7.54
N PHE A 93 9.64 -11.24 -8.22
CA PHE A 93 9.54 -11.15 -9.68
C PHE A 93 9.33 -9.70 -10.11
N GLY A 94 9.53 -9.42 -11.40
CA GLY A 94 9.30 -8.12 -12.00
C GLY A 94 10.59 -7.34 -12.26
N GLU A 95 10.45 -6.26 -13.04
CA GLU A 95 11.56 -5.46 -13.57
C GLU A 95 11.37 -3.97 -13.30
N PHE A 96 10.54 -3.61 -12.32
CA PHE A 96 10.33 -2.21 -11.95
C PHE A 96 11.42 -1.78 -10.96
N PHE A 97 12.52 -1.28 -11.52
CA PHE A 97 13.68 -0.79 -10.76
C PHE A 97 13.91 0.69 -10.98
N ALA A 98 14.51 1.36 -10.00
CA ALA A 98 15.03 2.70 -10.19
C ALA A 98 16.18 2.66 -11.22
N LYS A 99 16.16 3.59 -12.20
CA LYS A 99 17.21 3.65 -13.21
C LYS A 99 18.53 4.13 -12.61
N GLU A 100 19.63 3.50 -12.99
CA GLU A 100 20.98 3.89 -12.60
C GLU A 100 21.46 5.08 -13.44
N THR A 101 21.04 6.27 -13.06
CA THR A 101 21.40 7.55 -13.70
C THR A 101 21.66 8.60 -12.63
N SER A 102 22.23 9.75 -13.01
CA SER A 102 22.34 10.93 -12.13
C SER A 102 21.14 11.88 -12.19
N ALA A 103 20.15 11.59 -13.03
CA ALA A 103 18.95 12.43 -13.16
C ALA A 103 18.11 12.39 -11.87
N GLU A 104 17.38 13.48 -11.63
CA GLU A 104 16.37 13.50 -10.57
C GLU A 104 15.33 12.40 -10.77
N MET A 105 14.67 12.01 -9.68
CA MET A 105 13.64 10.99 -9.68
C MET A 105 12.30 11.61 -9.30
N VAL A 106 11.30 11.39 -10.15
CA VAL A 106 9.92 11.76 -9.85
C VAL A 106 9.10 10.48 -9.74
N PHE A 107 8.53 10.26 -8.55
CA PHE A 107 7.62 9.17 -8.29
C PHE A 107 6.19 9.69 -8.24
N VAL A 108 5.27 8.95 -8.86
CA VAL A 108 3.83 9.24 -8.81
C VAL A 108 3.12 7.95 -8.43
N GLY A 109 2.38 7.96 -7.36
CA GLY A 109 1.66 6.78 -6.89
C GLY A 109 0.45 7.13 -6.06
N GLY A 110 -0.51 6.20 -5.99
CA GLY A 110 -1.72 6.41 -5.19
C GLY A 110 -2.39 5.11 -4.80
N GLY A 111 -3.15 5.14 -3.72
CA GLY A 111 -3.81 3.97 -3.17
C GLY A 111 -2.83 2.81 -2.95
N ALA A 112 -3.20 1.59 -3.34
CA ALA A 112 -2.33 0.42 -3.23
C ALA A 112 -1.07 0.50 -4.13
N GLY A 113 -1.11 1.32 -5.19
CA GLY A 113 0.03 1.53 -6.11
C GLY A 113 1.20 2.26 -5.49
N MET A 114 1.04 2.85 -4.31
CA MET A 114 2.14 3.46 -3.56
C MET A 114 3.12 2.42 -2.98
N ALA A 115 2.78 1.14 -2.93
CA ALA A 115 3.68 0.11 -2.40
C ALA A 115 5.08 0.12 -3.04
N PRO A 116 5.23 0.03 -4.38
CA PRO A 116 6.56 0.09 -4.99
C PRO A 116 7.23 1.47 -4.84
N MET A 117 6.45 2.56 -4.75
CA MET A 117 7.01 3.90 -4.54
C MET A 117 7.71 3.99 -3.18
N ARG A 118 7.07 3.49 -2.11
CA ARG A 118 7.70 3.40 -0.80
C ARG A 118 8.98 2.57 -0.85
N SER A 119 8.91 1.39 -1.44
CA SER A 119 10.09 0.51 -1.56
C SER A 119 11.26 1.21 -2.24
N HIS A 120 11.03 1.89 -3.36
CA HIS A 120 12.08 2.62 -4.09
C HIS A 120 12.63 3.82 -3.33
N ILE A 121 11.76 4.68 -2.80
CA ILE A 121 12.15 5.90 -2.07
C ILE A 121 13.00 5.53 -0.86
N PHE A 122 12.56 4.56 -0.07
CA PHE A 122 13.30 4.08 1.10
C PHE A 122 14.63 3.46 0.72
N ASP A 123 14.67 2.65 -0.34
CA ASP A 123 15.90 2.06 -0.84
C ASP A 123 16.90 3.11 -1.29
N GLN A 124 16.47 4.10 -2.06
CA GLN A 124 17.31 5.16 -2.57
C GLN A 124 17.87 6.05 -1.45
N LEU A 125 17.06 6.42 -0.46
CA LEU A 125 17.48 7.30 0.62
C LEU A 125 18.26 6.54 1.72
N LEU A 126 17.76 5.39 2.18
CA LEU A 126 18.29 4.73 3.38
C LEU A 126 19.41 3.73 3.11
N ARG A 127 19.40 3.03 1.96
CA ARG A 127 20.40 2.03 1.62
C ARG A 127 21.42 2.54 0.62
N ILE A 128 20.96 3.13 -0.48
CA ILE A 128 21.83 3.66 -1.54
C ILE A 128 22.46 4.98 -1.11
N ASN A 129 21.80 5.74 -0.23
CA ASN A 129 22.20 7.09 0.19
C ASN A 129 22.44 8.01 -1.02
N THR A 130 21.48 8.03 -1.93
CA THR A 130 21.57 8.81 -3.17
C THR A 130 21.59 10.30 -2.86
N ASP A 131 22.36 11.07 -3.64
CA ASP A 131 22.36 12.53 -3.66
C ASP A 131 21.37 13.11 -4.69
N ARG A 132 20.70 12.25 -5.46
CA ARG A 132 19.73 12.65 -6.47
C ARG A 132 18.50 13.28 -5.80
N LYS A 133 17.97 14.35 -6.39
CA LYS A 133 16.69 14.90 -5.97
C LYS A 133 15.58 13.85 -6.21
N ILE A 134 14.74 13.66 -5.20
CA ILE A 134 13.57 12.78 -5.24
C ILE A 134 12.33 13.61 -4.93
N THR A 135 11.37 13.61 -5.84
CA THR A 135 10.04 14.21 -5.64
C THR A 135 8.99 13.11 -5.72
N PHE A 136 8.14 13.01 -4.72
CA PHE A 136 7.06 12.04 -4.68
C PHE A 136 5.68 12.71 -4.67
N TRP A 137 4.85 12.42 -5.66
CA TRP A 137 3.44 12.81 -5.72
C TRP A 137 2.55 11.66 -5.30
N TYR A 138 1.85 11.85 -4.18
CA TYR A 138 0.97 10.84 -3.61
C TYR A 138 -0.49 11.23 -3.79
N GLY A 139 -1.23 10.48 -4.64
CA GLY A 139 -2.67 10.61 -4.82
C GLY A 139 -3.45 9.71 -3.87
N ALA A 140 -4.41 10.27 -3.14
CA ALA A 140 -5.37 9.52 -2.33
C ALA A 140 -6.77 10.10 -2.51
N ARG A 141 -7.83 9.41 -2.02
CA ARG A 141 -9.17 9.97 -2.01
C ARG A 141 -9.33 10.97 -0.86
N SER A 142 -8.90 10.58 0.33
CA SER A 142 -8.94 11.38 1.55
C SER A 142 -7.70 11.12 2.39
N LEU A 143 -7.44 11.92 3.41
CA LEU A 143 -6.33 11.71 4.35
C LEU A 143 -6.45 10.37 5.08
N LYS A 144 -7.67 9.94 5.40
CA LYS A 144 -7.95 8.65 6.05
C LYS A 144 -7.48 7.43 5.23
N GLU A 145 -7.41 7.56 3.91
CA GLU A 145 -6.99 6.48 3.01
C GLU A 145 -5.48 6.46 2.72
N MET A 146 -4.70 7.39 3.29
CA MET A 146 -3.27 7.46 3.08
C MET A 146 -2.49 6.45 3.93
N PHE A 147 -1.39 5.95 3.36
CA PHE A 147 -0.45 5.04 4.03
C PHE A 147 0.90 5.72 4.26
N TYR A 148 1.56 5.40 5.37
CA TYR A 148 2.95 5.75 5.64
C TYR A 148 3.24 7.26 5.72
N VAL A 149 2.25 8.08 6.08
CA VAL A 149 2.38 9.55 6.16
C VAL A 149 3.51 9.96 7.08
N ASP A 150 3.55 9.40 8.29
CA ASP A 150 4.58 9.70 9.28
C ASP A 150 5.98 9.31 8.77
N GLU A 151 6.09 8.14 8.13
CA GLU A 151 7.36 7.67 7.57
C GLU A 151 7.87 8.61 6.45
N PHE A 152 6.99 9.14 5.59
CA PHE A 152 7.39 10.12 4.55
C PHE A 152 7.73 11.49 5.11
N ASN A 153 7.02 11.93 6.14
CA ASN A 153 7.35 13.17 6.86
C ASN A 153 8.74 13.06 7.50
N GLU A 154 9.02 11.96 8.20
CA GLU A 154 10.35 11.70 8.79
C GLU A 154 11.47 11.71 7.74
N LEU A 155 11.21 11.16 6.55
CA LEU A 155 12.20 11.21 5.46
C LEU A 155 12.38 12.63 4.94
N ALA A 156 11.31 13.40 4.75
CA ALA A 156 11.39 14.78 4.28
C ALA A 156 12.11 15.70 5.28
N ASP A 157 11.91 15.46 6.58
CA ASP A 157 12.63 16.19 7.63
C ASP A 157 14.12 15.84 7.70
N LYS A 158 14.49 14.63 7.29
CA LYS A 158 15.86 14.10 7.40
C LYS A 158 16.71 14.30 6.16
N TYR A 159 16.11 14.35 4.99
CA TYR A 159 16.82 14.35 3.71
C TYR A 159 16.44 15.57 2.87
N ASP A 160 17.35 16.54 2.76
CA ASP A 160 17.16 17.79 1.98
C ASP A 160 16.91 17.53 0.47
N ASN A 161 17.27 16.36 -0.02
CA ASN A 161 17.05 15.95 -1.41
C ASN A 161 15.75 15.18 -1.63
N PHE A 162 14.87 15.09 -0.62
CA PHE A 162 13.57 14.45 -0.72
C PHE A 162 12.44 15.44 -0.39
N GLU A 163 11.46 15.50 -1.25
CA GLU A 163 10.20 16.21 -1.02
C GLU A 163 9.02 15.36 -1.46
N TRP A 164 7.88 15.50 -0.81
CA TRP A 164 6.67 14.84 -1.23
C TRP A 164 5.45 15.76 -1.15
N HIS A 165 4.48 15.48 -2.02
CA HIS A 165 3.26 16.24 -2.19
C HIS A 165 2.07 15.32 -2.19
N VAL A 166 0.94 15.80 -1.67
CA VAL A 166 -0.32 15.06 -1.59
C VAL A 166 -1.36 15.73 -2.46
N ALA A 167 -2.09 14.96 -3.25
CA ALA A 167 -3.29 15.39 -3.94
C ALA A 167 -4.47 14.50 -3.55
N LEU A 168 -5.60 15.10 -3.13
CA LEU A 168 -6.80 14.38 -2.74
C LEU A 168 -7.89 14.55 -3.80
N SER A 169 -8.47 13.43 -4.25
CA SER A 169 -9.55 13.44 -5.25
C SER A 169 -10.96 13.56 -4.65
N ASP A 170 -11.14 13.23 -3.38
CA ASP A 170 -12.44 13.21 -2.67
C ASP A 170 -12.21 13.45 -1.18
N PRO A 171 -11.65 14.64 -0.80
CA PRO A 171 -11.36 14.95 0.58
C PRO A 171 -12.64 14.98 1.41
N LEU A 172 -12.57 14.43 2.62
CA LEU A 172 -13.67 14.44 3.56
C LEU A 172 -13.77 15.81 4.24
N PRO A 173 -14.96 16.23 4.72
CA PRO A 173 -15.08 17.50 5.45
C PRO A 173 -14.15 17.61 6.66
N GLU A 174 -13.89 16.51 7.35
CA GLU A 174 -12.98 16.41 8.49
C GLU A 174 -11.49 16.52 8.12
N ASP A 175 -11.13 16.33 6.84
CA ASP A 175 -9.76 16.50 6.37
C ASP A 175 -9.31 17.96 6.38
N ASP A 176 -10.26 18.93 6.39
CA ASP A 176 -10.00 20.39 6.29
C ASP A 176 -8.95 20.71 5.21
N TRP A 177 -9.09 20.04 4.05
CA TRP A 177 -8.09 20.02 3.02
C TRP A 177 -8.06 21.28 2.19
N SER A 178 -6.90 21.94 2.14
CA SER A 178 -6.65 23.13 1.32
C SER A 178 -5.54 22.94 0.29
N GLY A 179 -5.03 21.72 0.14
CA GLY A 179 -3.97 21.37 -0.81
C GLY A 179 -4.51 21.01 -2.21
N ASP A 180 -3.66 20.34 -2.97
CA ASP A 180 -4.00 19.95 -4.36
C ASP A 180 -5.18 18.96 -4.40
N THR A 181 -6.04 19.16 -5.40
CA THR A 181 -7.18 18.29 -5.70
C THR A 181 -7.10 17.83 -7.15
N GLY A 182 -7.50 16.57 -7.42
CA GLY A 182 -7.46 15.97 -8.75
C GLY A 182 -8.76 15.26 -9.12
#